data_28fbc35c07ef95160546055d45a5a697
#
_entry.id   28fbc35c07ef95160546055d45a5a697
#
_cell.length_a   1.000
_cell.length_b   1.000
_cell.length_c   1.000
_cell.angle_alpha   90.00
_cell.angle_beta   90.00
_cell.angle_gamma   90.00
#
_symmetry.space_group_name_H-M   'P 1'
#
loop_
_entity.id
_entity.type
_entity.pdbx_description
1 polymer ?
#
loop_
_entity_poly.entity_id
_entity_poly.type
_entity_poly.pdbx_seq_one_letter_code
_entity_poly.pdbx_strand_id
1 'polypeptide(L)'
;MIYQNAKKLKKRFEPVKNVTVRTRAEPKPAVDGRTFHVYPPGYKGPREEPAFSGLLAAYYMASLGGDWSRASPPRVQAGDIIKVHAGVYLSKHDHYSHELNSGFTTCCGTPWDGTYYLTQKGTADKPIAIVGAGDGEVIFDGADNTVLFNLMAGDYHYFEGLTFRNTGTAIEAGMKNIAGAKGITVKHSRFDHVGTAVHSDYEGSSGYYIADNDMLGRESLDYLFTWYGIKPWVDRPDFAERAKMKSYYAVSIYGPGHIMAYNRVRGFHDGLDHATYGMPDQYPDTPVDRMPVAIDIYNNDINVMHDNCIEADGSARNVRVMRNRCFNAVLGGMSPQPVFGGPVYFIRNVVYNGWWGPVKIHGESSGIFYLNNTYIGEFKQLQPVSNMHLRNNLILGQETQPRVFAVDTFTNYSSSDYNGFRPNRSGREPFAWNSPPFEEMRNYYHARKAPELTGQTAPLVQRSFATLAEYAKATGQDRHSRLVDYDVFVNAPLPDFSDVTHVVPVESIDLRLRKGSVAIDAGVAISNVTDGFLGKAPDLGAYEYGAPLPHYGPR
;
A
#
# COMPACT_ATOMS: atom_id res chain seq x y z
N MET A 1 0.76 -36.08 -10.79
CA MET A 1 1.27 -36.79 -9.60
C MET A 1 0.81 -36.17 -8.25
N ILE A 2 0.39 -34.92 -8.18
CA ILE A 2 -0.14 -34.31 -6.94
C ILE A 2 -1.57 -34.77 -6.61
N TYR A 3 -2.43 -34.98 -7.60
CA TYR A 3 -3.83 -35.35 -7.39
C TYR A 3 -4.07 -36.84 -7.03
N GLN A 4 -3.19 -37.75 -7.42
CA GLN A 4 -3.32 -39.16 -7.01
C GLN A 4 -2.88 -39.41 -5.57
N ASN A 5 -2.07 -38.52 -5.00
CA ASN A 5 -1.65 -38.61 -3.60
C ASN A 5 -2.62 -37.94 -2.63
N ALA A 6 -3.55 -37.10 -3.09
CA ALA A 6 -4.49 -36.40 -2.19
C ALA A 6 -5.42 -37.38 -1.43
N LYS A 7 -5.81 -38.51 -2.06
CA LYS A 7 -6.58 -39.56 -1.35
C LYS A 7 -5.77 -40.34 -0.31
N LYS A 8 -4.44 -40.47 -0.50
CA LYS A 8 -3.53 -41.07 0.48
C LYS A 8 -3.13 -40.08 1.57
N LEU A 9 -3.13 -38.78 1.28
CA LEU A 9 -2.82 -37.72 2.24
C LEU A 9 -3.94 -37.47 3.26
N LYS A 10 -5.20 -37.76 2.92
CA LYS A 10 -6.34 -37.61 3.85
C LYS A 10 -6.19 -38.39 5.16
N LYS A 11 -5.36 -39.44 5.21
CA LYS A 11 -5.09 -40.20 6.43
C LYS A 11 -3.90 -39.70 7.26
N ARG A 12 -3.17 -38.66 6.81
CA ARG A 12 -1.96 -38.14 7.49
C ARG A 12 -2.10 -36.74 8.09
N PHE A 13 -3.19 -36.04 7.80
CA PHE A 13 -3.47 -34.74 8.41
C PHE A 13 -4.48 -34.94 9.54
N GLU A 14 -3.97 -35.19 10.74
CA GLU A 14 -4.78 -34.89 11.91
C GLU A 14 -4.96 -33.38 11.99
N PRO A 15 -6.19 -32.88 12.21
CA PRO A 15 -6.39 -31.46 12.39
C PRO A 15 -5.56 -31.00 13.59
N VAL A 16 -4.64 -30.06 13.35
CA VAL A 16 -3.90 -29.40 14.43
C VAL A 16 -4.93 -28.65 15.26
N LYS A 17 -5.18 -29.11 16.47
CA LYS A 17 -6.21 -28.53 17.35
C LYS A 17 -5.89 -27.13 17.82
N ASN A 18 -4.62 -26.72 17.79
CA ASN A 18 -4.18 -25.38 18.18
C ASN A 18 -3.13 -24.89 17.19
N VAL A 19 -3.42 -23.77 16.53
CA VAL A 19 -2.44 -23.01 15.74
C VAL A 19 -2.09 -21.77 16.55
N THR A 20 -0.84 -21.65 16.95
CA THR A 20 -0.35 -20.41 17.56
C THR A 20 -0.01 -19.43 16.45
N VAL A 21 -0.81 -18.40 16.28
CA VAL A 21 -0.49 -17.27 15.41
C VAL A 21 0.23 -16.24 16.26
N ARG A 22 1.47 -15.94 15.92
CA ARG A 22 2.18 -14.80 16.52
C ARG A 22 1.83 -13.56 15.72
N THR A 23 1.06 -12.66 16.33
CA THR A 23 0.87 -11.30 15.81
C THR A 23 2.04 -10.43 16.26
N ARG A 24 2.46 -9.52 15.41
CA ARG A 24 3.45 -8.52 15.80
C ARG A 24 2.81 -7.56 16.79
N ALA A 25 3.42 -7.41 17.96
CA ALA A 25 3.00 -6.40 18.92
C ALA A 25 3.23 -4.99 18.35
N GLU A 26 2.35 -4.07 18.69
CA GLU A 26 2.54 -2.64 18.39
C GLU A 26 3.79 -2.15 19.12
N PRO A 27 4.76 -1.54 18.40
CA PRO A 27 5.96 -1.01 19.02
C PRO A 27 5.64 0.12 20.00
N LYS A 28 6.45 0.18 21.08
CA LYS A 28 6.33 1.21 22.13
C LYS A 28 7.72 1.67 22.57
N PRO A 29 7.85 2.91 23.07
CA PRO A 29 9.07 3.34 23.75
C PRO A 29 9.39 2.42 24.93
N ALA A 30 10.67 2.34 25.32
CA ALA A 30 11.09 1.58 26.50
C ALA A 30 10.54 2.24 27.78
N VAL A 31 10.13 1.43 28.75
CA VAL A 31 9.55 1.94 30.01
C VAL A 31 10.61 2.53 30.93
N ASP A 32 11.82 2.01 30.86
CA ASP A 32 12.96 2.31 31.75
C ASP A 32 14.05 3.15 31.07
N GLY A 33 13.74 3.77 29.93
CA GLY A 33 14.69 4.59 29.17
C GLY A 33 15.03 5.92 29.86
N ARG A 34 16.26 6.40 29.65
CA ARG A 34 16.61 7.76 30.03
C ARG A 34 15.81 8.75 29.20
N THR A 35 15.37 9.82 29.82
CA THR A 35 14.61 10.86 29.11
C THR A 35 15.48 12.10 28.92
N PHE A 36 15.44 12.67 27.71
CA PHE A 36 16.07 13.93 27.34
C PHE A 36 14.99 14.89 26.84
N HIS A 37 15.04 16.15 27.31
CA HIS A 37 14.06 17.16 26.92
C HIS A 37 14.65 18.11 25.88
N VAL A 38 13.96 18.29 24.77
CA VAL A 38 14.39 19.12 23.65
C VAL A 38 13.43 20.29 23.48
N TYR A 39 13.96 21.49 23.52
CA TYR A 39 13.23 22.74 23.36
C TYR A 39 13.58 23.43 22.05
N PRO A 40 12.65 24.17 21.42
CA PRO A 40 12.94 24.89 20.19
C PRO A 40 13.98 25.98 20.41
N PRO A 41 14.74 26.38 19.40
CA PRO A 41 15.69 27.48 19.49
C PRO A 41 15.03 28.74 20.02
N GLY A 42 15.70 29.38 21.00
CA GLY A 42 15.20 30.62 21.62
C GLY A 42 14.12 30.43 22.69
N TYR A 43 13.76 29.22 23.06
CA TYR A 43 12.83 28.97 24.17
C TYR A 43 13.34 29.56 25.50
N LYS A 44 12.49 30.33 26.21
CA LYS A 44 12.85 31.05 27.45
C LYS A 44 12.02 30.61 28.67
N GLY A 45 11.11 29.65 28.49
CA GLY A 45 10.29 29.13 29.58
C GLY A 45 11.06 28.19 30.54
N PRO A 46 10.37 27.65 31.54
CA PRO A 46 10.91 26.60 32.42
C PRO A 46 11.30 25.36 31.61
N ARG A 47 12.37 24.68 32.04
CA ARG A 47 12.86 23.46 31.35
C ARG A 47 12.93 22.29 32.31
N GLU A 48 12.52 21.13 31.81
CA GLU A 48 12.79 19.86 32.48
C GLU A 48 14.18 19.37 32.12
N GLU A 49 14.93 18.91 33.10
CA GLU A 49 16.32 18.46 32.90
C GLU A 49 16.40 16.91 32.66
N PRO A 50 17.37 16.44 31.90
CA PRO A 50 18.37 17.18 31.11
C PRO A 50 17.77 17.83 29.86
N ALA A 51 17.98 19.14 29.71
CA ALA A 51 17.40 20.01 28.69
C ALA A 51 18.39 20.40 27.60
N PHE A 52 17.92 20.38 26.35
CA PHE A 52 18.73 20.69 25.18
C PHE A 52 18.01 21.67 24.25
N SER A 53 18.77 22.50 23.56
CA SER A 53 18.27 23.37 22.51
C SER A 53 18.45 22.68 21.14
N GLY A 54 17.36 22.13 20.61
CA GLY A 54 17.35 21.37 19.34
C GLY A 54 17.71 19.88 19.48
N LEU A 55 17.23 19.11 18.53
CA LEU A 55 17.29 17.65 18.57
C LEU A 55 18.73 17.10 18.55
N LEU A 56 19.59 17.64 17.67
CA LEU A 56 20.96 17.12 17.52
C LEU A 56 21.80 17.33 18.79
N ALA A 57 21.52 18.37 19.57
CA ALA A 57 22.18 18.60 20.86
C ALA A 57 21.85 17.53 21.92
N ALA A 58 20.62 17.01 21.89
CA ALA A 58 20.24 15.89 22.75
C ALA A 58 20.78 14.56 22.23
N TYR A 59 20.81 14.39 20.92
CA TYR A 59 21.17 13.14 20.29
C TYR A 59 22.66 12.82 20.34
N TYR A 60 23.54 13.83 20.20
CA TYR A 60 24.99 13.68 20.16
C TYR A 60 25.69 14.22 21.41
N MET A 61 26.91 13.73 21.70
CA MET A 61 27.70 14.10 22.88
C MET A 61 28.16 15.56 22.84
N ALA A 62 28.53 16.07 21.68
CA ALA A 62 28.91 17.45 21.48
C ALA A 62 27.99 18.08 20.43
N SER A 63 27.40 19.20 20.79
CA SER A 63 26.65 20.04 19.86
C SER A 63 27.48 21.28 19.57
N LEU A 64 28.14 21.28 18.43
CA LEU A 64 28.85 22.44 17.91
C LEU A 64 27.94 23.34 17.05
N GLY A 65 26.62 23.01 17.01
CA GLY A 65 25.67 23.65 16.14
C GLY A 65 25.70 23.06 14.73
N GLY A 66 24.51 22.88 14.10
CA GLY A 66 24.41 22.42 12.74
C GLY A 66 25.07 21.07 12.48
N ASP A 67 25.76 20.95 11.38
CA ASP A 67 26.31 19.68 10.86
C ASP A 67 27.46 19.10 11.69
N TRP A 68 28.13 19.89 12.49
CA TRP A 68 29.28 19.44 13.27
C TRP A 68 28.92 18.41 14.36
N SER A 69 27.69 18.39 14.80
CA SER A 69 27.21 17.37 15.74
C SER A 69 27.30 15.95 15.16
N ARG A 70 27.30 15.79 13.84
CA ARG A 70 27.45 14.51 13.16
C ARG A 70 28.84 13.88 13.36
N ALA A 71 29.85 14.68 13.62
CA ALA A 71 31.22 14.18 13.89
C ALA A 71 31.39 13.70 15.34
N SER A 72 30.40 13.92 16.21
CA SER A 72 30.43 13.52 17.61
C SER A 72 29.74 12.15 17.78
N PRO A 73 30.20 11.30 18.72
CA PRO A 73 29.51 10.06 19.02
C PRO A 73 28.10 10.33 19.57
N PRO A 74 27.11 9.47 19.28
CA PRO A 74 25.79 9.60 19.86
C PRO A 74 25.79 9.56 21.38
N ARG A 75 25.04 10.47 22.00
CA ARG A 75 24.73 10.46 23.44
C ARG A 75 23.67 9.41 23.75
N VAL A 76 22.69 9.31 22.85
CA VAL A 76 21.57 8.38 23.00
C VAL A 76 22.01 6.94 22.87
N GLN A 77 21.32 6.06 23.57
CA GLN A 77 21.50 4.62 23.55
C GLN A 77 20.17 3.92 23.33
N ALA A 78 20.21 2.63 23.06
CA ALA A 78 19.01 1.82 22.92
C ALA A 78 18.10 1.94 24.15
N GLY A 79 16.86 2.32 23.92
CA GLY A 79 15.84 2.53 24.95
C GLY A 79 15.68 3.99 25.42
N ASP A 80 16.55 4.89 25.02
CA ASP A 80 16.42 6.30 25.41
C ASP A 80 15.23 6.98 24.73
N ILE A 81 14.66 7.96 25.42
CA ILE A 81 13.50 8.72 25.00
C ILE A 81 13.89 10.21 24.89
N ILE A 82 13.71 10.79 23.73
CA ILE A 82 13.81 12.23 23.51
C ILE A 82 12.39 12.78 23.45
N LYS A 83 12.01 13.56 24.47
CA LYS A 83 10.77 14.32 24.50
C LYS A 83 10.99 15.68 23.86
N VAL A 84 10.31 15.92 22.76
CA VAL A 84 10.42 17.18 22.01
C VAL A 84 9.25 18.06 22.40
N HIS A 85 9.54 19.23 22.95
CA HIS A 85 8.55 20.21 23.39
C HIS A 85 8.01 21.02 22.22
N ALA A 86 6.79 21.54 22.40
CA ALA A 86 6.06 22.29 21.39
C ALA A 86 6.88 23.44 20.80
N GLY A 87 6.77 23.62 19.48
CA GLY A 87 7.39 24.69 18.74
C GLY A 87 7.91 24.28 17.37
N VAL A 88 8.53 25.24 16.68
CA VAL A 88 9.06 25.04 15.32
C VAL A 88 10.57 24.84 15.39
N TYR A 89 11.00 23.71 14.88
CA TYR A 89 12.39 23.32 14.68
C TYR A 89 12.73 23.52 13.21
N LEU A 90 13.03 24.76 12.85
CA LEU A 90 13.32 25.16 11.48
C LEU A 90 14.73 24.76 11.08
N SER A 91 14.88 24.15 9.94
CA SER A 91 16.16 23.84 9.34
C SER A 91 16.19 24.27 7.87
N LYS A 92 17.15 25.11 7.54
CA LYS A 92 17.41 25.61 6.18
C LYS A 92 18.69 25.01 5.58
N HIS A 93 19.00 23.77 5.94
CA HIS A 93 20.18 23.16 5.34
C HIS A 93 19.86 22.79 3.89
N ASP A 94 20.48 23.52 2.98
CA ASP A 94 20.64 23.07 1.60
C ASP A 94 21.66 21.94 1.65
N HIS A 95 21.21 20.76 1.24
CA HIS A 95 22.08 19.61 1.32
C HIS A 95 23.10 19.64 0.20
N TYR A 96 24.31 19.35 0.58
CA TYR A 96 25.46 19.29 -0.30
C TYR A 96 25.23 18.38 -1.52
N SER A 97 24.50 17.28 -1.33
CA SER A 97 24.12 16.38 -2.38
C SER A 97 23.12 16.95 -3.40
N HIS A 98 22.28 17.89 -2.98
CA HIS A 98 21.31 18.51 -3.89
C HIS A 98 22.00 19.26 -5.03
N GLU A 99 23.04 20.00 -4.73
CA GLU A 99 23.83 20.71 -5.76
C GLU A 99 24.62 19.76 -6.64
N LEU A 100 25.16 18.68 -6.07
CA LEU A 100 25.92 17.67 -6.82
C LEU A 100 25.06 16.77 -7.69
N ASN A 101 23.81 16.57 -7.34
CA ASN A 101 22.88 15.68 -8.02
C ASN A 101 21.87 16.41 -8.93
N SER A 102 22.11 17.64 -9.29
CA SER A 102 21.20 18.42 -10.16
C SER A 102 20.92 17.78 -11.55
N GLY A 103 21.57 16.70 -11.90
CA GLY A 103 21.30 15.86 -13.07
C GLY A 103 20.94 14.41 -12.75
N PHE A 104 20.91 14.02 -11.50
CA PHE A 104 20.43 12.69 -11.08
C PHE A 104 18.96 12.77 -10.67
N THR A 105 18.16 11.97 -11.33
CA THR A 105 16.77 11.78 -10.99
C THR A 105 16.63 11.41 -9.51
N THR A 106 15.89 12.16 -8.84
CA THR A 106 15.01 12.07 -7.68
C THR A 106 15.03 10.83 -6.77
N CYS A 107 15.69 9.75 -7.08
CA CYS A 107 15.59 8.53 -6.27
C CYS A 107 16.70 8.35 -5.24
N CYS A 108 17.74 9.19 -5.25
CA CYS A 108 18.92 8.76 -4.54
C CYS A 108 19.74 9.96 -4.04
N GLY A 109 19.35 10.52 -2.89
CA GLY A 109 20.26 11.38 -2.12
C GLY A 109 21.56 10.63 -1.79
N THR A 110 22.53 11.32 -1.24
CA THR A 110 23.70 10.61 -0.72
C THR A 110 23.37 10.01 0.65
N PRO A 111 24.02 8.91 1.08
CA PRO A 111 23.76 8.29 2.38
C PRO A 111 23.97 9.24 3.58
N TRP A 112 24.63 10.35 3.37
CA TRP A 112 24.94 11.34 4.40
C TRP A 112 24.11 12.60 4.32
N ASP A 113 23.13 12.65 3.45
CA ASP A 113 22.25 13.78 3.29
C ASP A 113 21.18 13.83 4.40
N GLY A 114 20.64 14.99 4.65
CA GLY A 114 19.58 15.16 5.62
C GLY A 114 19.94 16.13 6.75
N THR A 115 18.95 16.88 7.21
CA THR A 115 19.11 17.83 8.32
C THR A 115 19.40 17.10 9.64
N TYR A 116 18.60 16.08 9.93
CA TYR A 116 18.73 15.26 11.15
C TYR A 116 19.27 13.89 10.77
N TYR A 117 20.59 13.77 10.72
CA TYR A 117 21.28 12.51 10.44
C TYR A 117 21.45 11.72 11.74
N LEU A 118 20.68 10.64 11.91
CA LEU A 118 20.60 9.86 13.14
C LEU A 118 21.24 8.49 12.92
N THR A 119 22.33 8.19 13.63
CA THR A 119 23.19 7.03 13.35
C THR A 119 23.17 5.95 14.42
N GLN A 120 22.62 6.23 15.61
CA GLN A 120 22.60 5.27 16.71
C GLN A 120 21.58 4.16 16.46
N LYS A 121 21.85 2.99 16.98
CA LYS A 121 20.98 1.83 16.84
C LYS A 121 20.24 1.53 18.13
N GLY A 122 18.91 1.43 18.02
CA GLY A 122 18.07 0.81 19.03
C GLY A 122 17.96 -0.71 18.83
N THR A 123 17.04 -1.32 19.55
CA THR A 123 16.62 -2.72 19.36
C THR A 123 15.10 -2.81 19.34
N ALA A 124 14.55 -3.96 18.95
CA ALA A 124 13.10 -4.16 18.91
C ALA A 124 12.43 -3.92 20.27
N ASP A 125 13.08 -4.30 21.36
CA ASP A 125 12.56 -4.13 22.74
C ASP A 125 12.97 -2.76 23.35
N LYS A 126 14.00 -2.13 22.81
CA LYS A 126 14.54 -0.86 23.27
C LYS A 126 14.81 0.08 22.09
N PRO A 127 13.76 0.57 21.42
CA PRO A 127 13.91 1.56 20.35
C PRO A 127 14.44 2.89 20.92
N ILE A 128 15.07 3.69 20.08
CA ILE A 128 15.38 5.09 20.40
C ILE A 128 14.15 5.90 20.02
N ALA A 129 13.50 6.47 21.02
CA ALA A 129 12.23 7.16 20.82
C ALA A 129 12.42 8.68 20.72
N ILE A 130 11.80 9.29 19.71
CA ILE A 130 11.67 10.74 19.53
C ILE A 130 10.18 11.03 19.52
N VAL A 131 9.68 11.60 20.61
CA VAL A 131 8.24 11.75 20.84
C VAL A 131 7.88 13.17 21.23
N GLY A 132 6.70 13.63 20.81
CA GLY A 132 6.15 14.89 21.30
C GLY A 132 5.95 14.86 22.81
N ALA A 133 6.29 15.95 23.51
CA ALA A 133 6.15 16.04 24.95
C ALA A 133 4.69 16.12 25.43
N GLY A 134 3.74 16.39 24.52
CA GLY A 134 2.32 16.49 24.84
C GLY A 134 1.88 17.89 25.29
N ASP A 135 2.74 18.89 25.20
CA ASP A 135 2.50 20.28 25.59
C ASP A 135 2.13 21.20 24.41
N GLY A 136 1.94 20.62 23.22
CA GLY A 136 1.53 21.32 22.01
C GLY A 136 2.13 20.68 20.75
N GLU A 137 1.93 21.32 19.60
CA GLU A 137 2.41 20.81 18.32
C GLU A 137 3.92 20.95 18.19
N VAL A 138 4.58 19.85 17.82
CA VAL A 138 6.02 19.78 17.56
C VAL A 138 6.24 19.75 16.04
N ILE A 139 6.86 20.78 15.49
CA ILE A 139 7.00 20.95 14.05
C ILE A 139 8.47 20.91 13.64
N PHE A 140 8.86 19.90 12.90
CA PHE A 140 10.11 19.87 12.16
C PHE A 140 9.86 20.40 10.74
N ASP A 141 10.36 21.60 10.48
CA ASP A 141 10.14 22.31 9.20
C ASP A 141 11.44 22.30 8.39
N GLY A 142 11.38 21.67 7.21
CA GLY A 142 12.53 21.54 6.33
C GLY A 142 12.84 22.79 5.51
N ALA A 143 11.93 23.77 5.47
CA ALA A 143 12.09 24.98 4.64
C ALA A 143 12.47 24.65 3.18
N ASP A 144 11.80 23.64 2.62
CA ASP A 144 12.02 23.08 1.27
C ASP A 144 13.37 22.37 1.06
N ASN A 145 13.99 21.87 2.12
CA ASN A 145 15.16 21.02 2.00
C ASN A 145 14.81 19.67 1.28
N THR A 146 15.84 18.96 0.84
CA THR A 146 15.68 17.69 0.13
C THR A 146 15.29 16.56 1.07
N VAL A 147 15.98 16.41 2.22
CA VAL A 147 15.76 15.36 3.21
C VAL A 147 15.75 15.95 4.62
N LEU A 148 14.74 15.64 5.40
CA LEU A 148 14.63 16.17 6.76
C LEU A 148 15.28 15.23 7.79
N PHE A 149 14.87 13.97 7.86
CA PHE A 149 15.47 12.95 8.72
C PHE A 149 16.15 11.88 7.87
N ASN A 150 17.41 11.59 8.16
CA ASN A 150 18.16 10.52 7.54
C ASN A 150 18.52 9.45 8.57
N LEU A 151 18.03 8.23 8.36
CA LEU A 151 18.19 7.09 9.27
C LEU A 151 19.00 5.95 8.64
N MET A 152 19.85 6.24 7.67
CA MET A 152 20.58 5.22 6.89
C MET A 152 21.56 4.36 7.68
N ALA A 153 21.65 4.52 8.98
CA ALA A 153 22.40 3.64 9.88
C ALA A 153 21.68 3.39 11.20
N GLY A 154 20.49 3.97 11.35
CA GLY A 154 19.79 4.09 12.61
C GLY A 154 18.67 3.06 12.80
N ASP A 155 18.97 1.81 13.07
CA ASP A 155 17.96 0.78 13.34
C ASP A 155 17.07 1.14 14.54
N TYR A 156 15.79 0.77 14.46
CA TYR A 156 14.80 0.85 15.55
C TYR A 156 14.64 2.25 16.14
N HIS A 157 14.48 3.26 15.29
CA HIS A 157 13.98 4.56 15.71
C HIS A 157 12.46 4.56 15.78
N TYR A 158 11.94 5.27 16.76
CA TYR A 158 10.52 5.40 17.05
C TYR A 158 10.12 6.87 17.06
N PHE A 159 9.21 7.26 16.20
CA PHE A 159 8.68 8.61 16.06
C PHE A 159 7.19 8.61 16.39
N GLU A 160 6.77 9.52 17.28
CA GLU A 160 5.36 9.65 17.65
C GLU A 160 4.98 11.09 18.01
N GLY A 161 3.83 11.55 17.51
CA GLY A 161 3.27 12.85 17.88
C GLY A 161 4.06 14.05 17.32
N LEU A 162 4.58 13.91 16.11
CA LEU A 162 5.41 14.91 15.45
C LEU A 162 4.77 15.39 14.15
N THR A 163 5.03 16.64 13.78
CA THR A 163 4.71 17.19 12.46
C THR A 163 6.00 17.39 11.68
N PHE A 164 6.06 16.77 10.50
CA PHE A 164 7.11 16.93 9.49
C PHE A 164 6.54 17.75 8.35
N ARG A 165 7.17 18.86 7.99
CA ARG A 165 6.62 19.67 6.90
C ARG A 165 7.66 20.31 5.99
N ASN A 166 7.21 20.75 4.82
CA ASN A 166 7.99 21.54 3.86
C ASN A 166 9.34 20.89 3.53
N THR A 167 9.34 19.63 3.11
CA THR A 167 10.55 18.89 2.77
C THR A 167 10.33 17.96 1.57
N GLY A 168 11.39 17.64 0.87
CA GLY A 168 11.36 16.63 -0.20
C GLY A 168 11.01 15.26 0.38
N THR A 169 11.88 14.68 1.19
CA THR A 169 11.64 13.44 1.92
C THR A 169 11.68 13.71 3.42
N ALA A 170 10.60 13.37 4.12
CA ALA A 170 10.54 13.64 5.56
C ALA A 170 11.40 12.64 6.35
N ILE A 171 11.29 11.34 6.06
CA ILE A 171 12.10 10.29 6.67
C ILE A 171 12.71 9.44 5.58
N GLU A 172 14.01 9.56 5.38
CA GLU A 172 14.82 8.70 4.51
C GLU A 172 15.50 7.63 5.37
N ALA A 173 15.14 6.37 5.15
CA ALA A 173 15.59 5.27 5.99
C ALA A 173 16.44 4.24 5.25
N GLY A 174 16.83 4.53 4.03
CA GLY A 174 17.79 3.68 3.35
C GLY A 174 17.88 3.80 1.84
N MET A 175 19.02 3.39 1.33
CA MET A 175 19.38 3.48 -0.08
C MET A 175 20.03 2.19 -0.57
N LYS A 176 19.33 1.47 -1.43
CA LYS A 176 19.77 0.26 -2.16
C LYS A 176 20.57 -0.71 -1.28
N ASN A 177 21.75 -1.09 -1.70
CA ASN A 177 22.68 -1.96 -0.94
C ASN A 177 23.73 -1.16 -0.14
N ILE A 178 23.59 0.16 -0.05
CA ILE A 178 24.62 1.04 0.53
C ILE A 178 24.45 1.14 2.04
N ALA A 179 23.29 1.61 2.49
CA ALA A 179 22.99 1.83 3.90
C ALA A 179 21.48 1.91 4.15
N GLY A 180 21.04 1.53 5.33
CA GLY A 180 19.64 1.65 5.71
C GLY A 180 19.34 1.14 7.11
N ALA A 181 18.10 1.29 7.51
CA ALA A 181 17.62 0.98 8.84
C ALA A 181 16.61 -0.17 8.84
N LYS A 182 16.46 -0.81 10.00
CA LYS A 182 15.43 -1.81 10.31
C LYS A 182 14.50 -1.31 11.40
N GLY A 183 13.27 -1.80 11.42
CA GLY A 183 12.35 -1.64 12.55
C GLY A 183 11.94 -0.19 12.84
N ILE A 184 11.90 0.67 11.85
CA ILE A 184 11.45 2.06 12.02
C ILE A 184 9.97 2.07 12.37
N THR A 185 9.61 2.86 13.38
CA THR A 185 8.23 3.09 13.79
C THR A 185 7.88 4.56 13.62
N VAL A 186 6.73 4.82 12.97
CA VAL A 186 6.18 6.19 12.81
C VAL A 186 4.71 6.13 13.14
N LYS A 187 4.31 6.83 14.20
CA LYS A 187 2.93 6.79 14.71
C LYS A 187 2.40 8.17 15.06
N HIS A 188 1.08 8.31 14.97
CA HIS A 188 0.35 9.51 15.42
C HIS A 188 1.05 10.82 15.00
N SER A 189 1.60 10.82 13.79
CA SER A 189 2.39 11.93 13.26
C SER A 189 1.73 12.53 12.03
N ARG A 190 2.05 13.79 11.77
CA ARG A 190 1.54 14.52 10.62
C ARG A 190 2.67 14.80 9.64
N PHE A 191 2.40 14.57 8.38
CA PHE A 191 3.24 14.98 7.27
C PHE A 191 2.48 16.03 6.46
N ASP A 192 3.06 17.20 6.30
CA ASP A 192 2.38 18.35 5.72
C ASP A 192 3.23 19.00 4.62
N HIS A 193 2.74 18.98 3.39
CA HIS A 193 3.49 19.48 2.23
C HIS A 193 4.85 18.80 2.04
N VAL A 194 4.84 17.47 2.04
CA VAL A 194 6.05 16.66 1.82
C VAL A 194 6.05 16.03 0.42
N GLY A 195 7.20 15.86 -0.17
CA GLY A 195 7.36 15.13 -1.43
C GLY A 195 7.19 13.63 -1.22
N THR A 196 7.80 13.08 -0.17
CA THR A 196 7.64 11.71 0.30
C THR A 196 7.63 11.71 1.83
N ALA A 197 6.70 10.96 2.45
CA ALA A 197 6.67 10.93 3.91
C ALA A 197 7.70 9.96 4.48
N VAL A 198 7.71 8.69 4.05
CA VAL A 198 8.68 7.69 4.48
C VAL A 198 9.21 6.93 3.28
N HIS A 199 10.52 6.93 3.13
CA HIS A 199 11.19 6.24 2.03
C HIS A 199 12.29 5.30 2.53
N SER A 200 12.42 4.15 1.90
CA SER A 200 13.57 3.25 2.00
C SER A 200 13.59 2.28 0.83
N ASP A 201 14.59 2.40 -0.03
CA ASP A 201 14.88 1.40 -1.05
C ASP A 201 16.05 0.48 -0.67
N TYR A 202 16.39 0.45 0.64
CA TYR A 202 17.46 -0.38 1.17
C TYR A 202 17.09 -1.86 1.19
N GLU A 203 17.88 -2.68 0.54
CA GLU A 203 17.66 -4.13 0.46
C GLU A 203 17.60 -4.85 1.82
N GLY A 204 18.21 -4.28 2.86
CA GLY A 204 18.19 -4.80 4.22
C GLY A 204 17.06 -4.26 5.09
N SER A 205 16.19 -3.42 4.57
CA SER A 205 15.03 -2.89 5.31
C SER A 205 14.08 -4.01 5.73
N SER A 206 13.54 -3.91 6.92
CA SER A 206 12.56 -4.87 7.42
C SER A 206 11.80 -4.34 8.62
N GLY A 207 10.58 -4.83 8.79
CA GLY A 207 9.85 -4.67 10.04
C GLY A 207 9.45 -3.24 10.39
N TYR A 208 9.17 -2.36 9.44
CA TYR A 208 8.64 -1.02 9.71
C TYR A 208 7.20 -1.10 10.22
N TYR A 209 6.86 -0.16 11.08
CA TYR A 209 5.51 0.04 11.59
C TYR A 209 5.10 1.48 11.38
N ILE A 210 4.23 1.72 10.40
CA ILE A 210 3.78 3.06 9.98
C ILE A 210 2.28 3.10 10.18
N ALA A 211 1.82 3.75 11.27
CA ALA A 211 0.42 3.69 11.64
C ALA A 211 -0.11 4.99 12.24
N ASP A 212 -1.42 5.22 12.06
CA ASP A 212 -2.12 6.35 12.68
C ASP A 212 -1.55 7.72 12.28
N ASN A 213 -1.06 7.86 11.05
CA ASN A 213 -0.48 9.12 10.57
C ASN A 213 -1.43 9.83 9.60
N ASP A 214 -1.34 11.16 9.54
CA ASP A 214 -1.99 12.01 8.54
C ASP A 214 -0.94 12.52 7.55
N MET A 215 -1.01 12.11 6.29
CA MET A 215 -0.01 12.39 5.27
C MET A 215 -0.62 13.23 4.14
N LEU A 216 -0.11 14.44 3.98
CA LEU A 216 -0.50 15.36 2.91
C LEU A 216 0.71 15.69 2.04
N GLY A 217 0.57 15.44 0.75
CA GLY A 217 1.55 15.80 -0.27
C GLY A 217 1.58 17.31 -0.56
N ARG A 218 2.52 17.72 -1.39
CA ARG A 218 2.70 19.09 -1.87
C ARG A 218 1.74 19.47 -3.01
N GLU A 219 1.11 18.47 -3.62
CA GLU A 219 0.19 18.70 -4.73
C GLU A 219 -1.12 19.33 -4.24
N SER A 220 -1.70 20.17 -5.07
CA SER A 220 -3.07 20.63 -4.84
C SER A 220 -4.03 19.47 -5.01
N LEU A 221 -4.89 19.25 -4.03
CA LEU A 221 -5.93 18.21 -4.09
C LEU A 221 -6.88 18.42 -5.27
N ASP A 222 -7.06 19.68 -5.71
CA ASP A 222 -7.87 20.02 -6.87
C ASP A 222 -7.20 19.65 -8.20
N TYR A 223 -5.89 19.42 -8.18
CA TYR A 223 -5.08 19.23 -9.37
C TYR A 223 -4.81 17.77 -9.73
N LEU A 224 -4.76 16.89 -8.74
CA LEU A 224 -4.36 15.49 -8.94
C LEU A 224 -5.39 14.69 -9.74
N PHE A 225 -6.66 15.02 -9.57
CA PHE A 225 -7.75 14.39 -10.31
C PHE A 225 -8.21 15.22 -11.51
N THR A 226 -7.45 16.24 -11.90
CA THR A 226 -7.73 17.06 -13.08
C THR A 226 -7.18 16.41 -14.35
N TRP A 227 -7.57 16.99 -15.48
CA TRP A 227 -6.98 16.67 -16.77
C TRP A 227 -5.44 16.71 -16.78
N TYR A 228 -4.84 17.55 -15.95
CA TYR A 228 -3.40 17.59 -15.75
C TYR A 228 -2.86 16.27 -15.16
N GLY A 229 -3.57 15.65 -14.23
CA GLY A 229 -3.22 14.36 -13.69
C GLY A 229 -3.42 13.21 -14.70
N ILE A 230 -4.48 13.25 -15.51
CA ILE A 230 -4.80 12.21 -16.49
C ILE A 230 -3.98 12.36 -17.78
N LYS A 231 -3.82 13.61 -18.28
CA LYS A 231 -3.17 13.88 -19.55
C LYS A 231 -1.78 13.25 -19.70
N PRO A 232 -0.88 13.30 -18.71
CA PRO A 232 0.42 12.65 -18.80
C PRO A 232 0.34 11.15 -19.12
N TRP A 233 -0.68 10.48 -18.69
CA TRP A 233 -0.85 9.05 -18.91
C TRP A 233 -1.58 8.71 -20.20
N VAL A 234 -2.55 9.53 -20.58
CA VAL A 234 -3.32 9.34 -21.82
C VAL A 234 -2.47 9.65 -23.04
N ASP A 235 -1.78 10.77 -23.03
CA ASP A 235 -0.94 11.23 -24.15
C ASP A 235 0.45 10.59 -24.14
N ARG A 236 0.77 9.79 -23.14
CA ARG A 236 2.13 9.26 -22.89
C ARG A 236 3.19 10.34 -23.05
N PRO A 237 3.08 11.49 -22.43
CA PRO A 237 4.16 12.45 -22.45
C PRO A 237 5.39 11.74 -21.89
N ASP A 238 6.52 12.13 -22.41
CA ASP A 238 7.79 11.62 -21.93
C ASP A 238 7.92 11.82 -20.40
N PHE A 239 8.87 11.13 -19.80
CA PHE A 239 9.10 11.15 -18.35
C PHE A 239 9.30 12.57 -17.77
N ALA A 240 9.52 13.58 -18.60
CA ALA A 240 9.70 14.97 -18.17
C ALA A 240 8.45 15.57 -17.49
N GLU A 241 7.24 15.13 -17.84
CA GLU A 241 6.02 15.59 -17.16
C GLU A 241 5.87 14.95 -15.77
N ARG A 242 6.28 13.70 -15.58
CA ARG A 242 6.35 13.07 -14.26
C ARG A 242 7.35 13.76 -13.33
N ALA A 243 8.46 14.24 -13.86
CA ALA A 243 9.47 14.97 -13.10
C ALA A 243 8.99 16.32 -12.54
N LYS A 244 7.85 16.83 -13.02
CA LYS A 244 7.23 18.05 -12.49
C LYS A 244 6.35 17.81 -11.27
N MET A 245 6.04 16.55 -10.94
CA MET A 245 5.27 16.25 -9.75
C MET A 245 6.07 16.57 -8.49
N LYS A 246 5.42 17.22 -7.54
CA LYS A 246 6.05 17.68 -6.29
C LYS A 246 6.00 16.65 -5.19
N SER A 247 5.09 15.69 -5.29
CA SER A 247 4.91 14.60 -4.34
C SER A 247 4.82 13.28 -5.08
N TYR A 248 5.57 12.29 -4.62
CA TYR A 248 5.67 11.03 -5.33
C TYR A 248 5.01 9.89 -4.54
N TYR A 249 5.57 9.48 -3.42
CA TYR A 249 5.01 8.44 -2.57
C TYR A 249 4.62 8.99 -1.19
N ALA A 250 3.50 8.58 -0.64
CA ALA A 250 3.32 8.78 0.78
C ALA A 250 4.28 7.87 1.56
N VAL A 251 4.30 6.59 1.23
CA VAL A 251 5.25 5.61 1.77
C VAL A 251 5.76 4.75 0.64
N SER A 252 7.08 4.61 0.53
CA SER A 252 7.71 3.63 -0.36
C SER A 252 8.85 2.94 0.37
N ILE A 253 8.68 1.64 0.66
CA ILE A 253 9.60 0.88 1.51
C ILE A 253 9.86 -0.52 0.98
N TYR A 254 11.09 -0.99 1.12
CA TYR A 254 11.53 -2.32 0.67
C TYR A 254 11.57 -3.32 1.81
N GLY A 255 11.55 -4.60 1.47
CA GLY A 255 11.83 -5.69 2.38
C GLY A 255 10.61 -6.29 3.07
N PRO A 256 10.81 -7.21 4.04
CA PRO A 256 9.77 -7.99 4.65
C PRO A 256 9.20 -7.39 5.94
N GLY A 257 8.01 -7.87 6.33
CA GLY A 257 7.46 -7.72 7.68
C GLY A 257 6.97 -6.33 8.03
N HIS A 258 6.60 -5.51 7.05
CA HIS A 258 6.09 -4.16 7.29
C HIS A 258 4.61 -4.16 7.68
N ILE A 259 4.23 -3.15 8.45
CA ILE A 259 2.84 -2.81 8.75
C ILE A 259 2.60 -1.35 8.36
N MET A 260 1.60 -1.12 7.49
CA MET A 260 1.09 0.21 7.13
C MET A 260 -0.41 0.24 7.46
N ALA A 261 -0.79 0.88 8.55
CA ALA A 261 -2.14 0.75 9.06
C ALA A 261 -2.73 2.05 9.58
N TYR A 262 -4.04 2.24 9.40
CA TYR A 262 -4.74 3.40 9.94
C TYR A 262 -4.13 4.75 9.54
N ASN A 263 -3.50 4.85 8.38
CA ASN A 263 -3.01 6.13 7.88
C ASN A 263 -4.08 6.82 7.04
N ARG A 264 -4.11 8.15 7.08
CA ARG A 264 -4.82 8.99 6.13
C ARG A 264 -3.81 9.55 5.14
N VAL A 265 -4.02 9.31 3.85
CA VAL A 265 -3.08 9.67 2.79
C VAL A 265 -3.79 10.47 1.71
N ARG A 266 -3.23 11.64 1.36
CA ARG A 266 -3.84 12.52 0.35
C ARG A 266 -2.78 13.27 -0.45
N GLY A 267 -3.01 13.38 -1.77
CA GLY A 267 -2.25 14.28 -2.63
C GLY A 267 -0.85 13.81 -3.00
N PHE A 268 -0.70 12.52 -3.31
CA PHE A 268 0.54 11.95 -3.82
C PHE A 268 0.33 11.31 -5.21
N HIS A 269 1.42 11.01 -5.89
CA HIS A 269 1.37 10.17 -7.09
C HIS A 269 0.88 8.78 -6.72
N ASP A 270 1.61 8.10 -5.83
CA ASP A 270 1.23 6.82 -5.24
C ASP A 270 1.05 6.94 -3.73
N GLY A 271 0.13 6.17 -3.19
CA GLY A 271 -0.15 6.19 -1.77
C GLY A 271 0.84 5.33 -0.97
N LEU A 272 0.47 4.09 -0.70
CA LEU A 272 1.28 3.16 0.08
C LEU A 272 1.90 2.12 -0.82
N ASP A 273 3.23 2.10 -0.87
CA ASP A 273 4.03 1.26 -1.74
C ASP A 273 5.07 0.48 -0.93
N HIS A 274 5.15 -0.82 -1.18
CA HIS A 274 6.28 -1.63 -0.73
C HIS A 274 7.15 -2.04 -1.92
N ALA A 275 7.44 -1.11 -2.79
CA ALA A 275 8.11 -1.31 -4.06
C ALA A 275 9.26 -2.30 -3.97
N THR A 276 9.27 -3.19 -4.91
CA THR A 276 10.43 -4.03 -5.13
C THR A 276 10.68 -4.10 -6.62
N TYR A 277 11.53 -3.26 -7.10
CA TYR A 277 12.01 -3.35 -8.47
C TYR A 277 13.05 -4.47 -8.66
N GLY A 278 13.32 -5.24 -7.62
CA GLY A 278 14.13 -6.43 -7.70
C GLY A 278 13.29 -7.63 -8.11
N MET A 279 12.99 -7.78 -9.39
CA MET A 279 12.40 -9.01 -9.90
C MET A 279 13.32 -10.20 -9.58
N PRO A 280 12.80 -11.36 -9.14
CA PRO A 280 13.63 -12.55 -8.95
C PRO A 280 14.43 -12.98 -10.18
N ASP A 281 13.96 -12.61 -11.38
CA ASP A 281 14.67 -12.83 -12.63
C ASP A 281 15.75 -11.78 -12.91
N GLN A 282 15.62 -10.55 -12.38
CA GLN A 282 16.63 -9.51 -12.46
C GLN A 282 17.68 -9.63 -11.33
N TYR A 283 17.25 -10.11 -10.18
CA TYR A 283 18.07 -10.29 -8.99
C TYR A 283 17.87 -11.70 -8.40
N PRO A 284 18.29 -12.75 -9.14
CA PRO A 284 18.06 -14.14 -8.74
C PRO A 284 18.75 -14.49 -7.41
N ASP A 285 19.78 -13.74 -7.05
CA ASP A 285 20.55 -13.92 -5.82
C ASP A 285 20.01 -13.12 -4.63
N THR A 286 18.89 -12.39 -4.80
CA THR A 286 18.27 -11.67 -3.67
C THR A 286 17.82 -12.68 -2.62
N PRO A 287 18.38 -12.65 -1.40
CA PRO A 287 17.96 -13.54 -0.33
C PRO A 287 16.47 -13.43 -0.06
N VAL A 288 15.82 -14.56 0.20
CA VAL A 288 14.37 -14.65 0.45
C VAL A 288 13.92 -13.78 1.64
N ASP A 289 14.81 -13.54 2.60
CA ASP A 289 14.58 -12.66 3.75
C ASP A 289 14.60 -11.16 3.42
N ARG A 290 14.94 -10.80 2.20
CA ARG A 290 14.90 -9.42 1.67
C ARG A 290 13.72 -9.16 0.74
N MET A 291 12.97 -10.19 0.38
CA MET A 291 11.80 -10.05 -0.49
C MET A 291 10.61 -9.46 0.27
N PRO A 292 9.66 -8.80 -0.43
CA PRO A 292 8.41 -8.33 0.16
C PRO A 292 7.52 -9.51 0.55
N VAL A 293 7.67 -9.93 1.78
CA VAL A 293 6.91 -11.02 2.38
C VAL A 293 6.36 -10.61 3.74
N ALA A 294 5.22 -11.18 4.13
CA ALA A 294 4.60 -10.93 5.43
C ALA A 294 4.34 -9.44 5.72
N ILE A 295 3.77 -8.74 4.75
CA ILE A 295 3.43 -7.32 4.83
C ILE A 295 1.92 -7.18 5.04
N ASP A 296 1.54 -6.28 5.94
CA ASP A 296 0.15 -5.95 6.22
C ASP A 296 -0.14 -4.48 5.94
N ILE A 297 -1.09 -4.22 5.03
CA ILE A 297 -1.58 -2.88 4.68
C ILE A 297 -3.08 -2.85 4.98
N TYR A 298 -3.49 -2.18 6.06
CA TYR A 298 -4.89 -2.28 6.47
C TYR A 298 -5.47 -1.02 7.12
N ASN A 299 -6.79 -0.87 6.96
CA ASN A 299 -7.59 0.21 7.55
C ASN A 299 -7.11 1.63 7.20
N ASN A 300 -6.40 1.79 6.08
CA ASN A 300 -5.98 3.10 5.61
C ASN A 300 -7.11 3.81 4.86
N ASP A 301 -7.11 5.14 4.96
CA ASP A 301 -7.99 6.06 4.24
C ASP A 301 -7.16 6.83 3.20
N ILE A 302 -7.28 6.45 1.94
CA ILE A 302 -6.44 6.96 0.86
C ILE A 302 -7.32 7.68 -0.15
N ASN A 303 -6.97 8.92 -0.46
CA ASN A 303 -7.82 9.79 -1.25
C ASN A 303 -6.99 10.75 -2.12
N VAL A 304 -7.44 10.95 -3.34
CA VAL A 304 -6.81 11.85 -4.32
C VAL A 304 -5.39 11.40 -4.66
N MET A 305 -5.29 10.27 -5.35
CA MET A 305 -4.04 9.74 -5.88
C MET A 305 -3.96 9.94 -7.39
N HIS A 306 -2.77 10.24 -7.86
CA HIS A 306 -2.53 10.40 -9.29
C HIS A 306 -2.42 9.04 -10.01
N ASP A 307 -1.77 8.05 -9.40
CA ASP A 307 -1.72 6.67 -9.87
C ASP A 307 -2.51 5.76 -8.92
N ASN A 308 -1.86 5.00 -8.07
CA ASN A 308 -2.52 3.99 -7.26
C ASN A 308 -2.63 4.38 -5.78
N CYS A 309 -3.69 3.95 -5.13
CA CYS A 309 -3.78 4.09 -3.67
C CYS A 309 -2.79 3.15 -2.96
N ILE A 310 -2.67 1.93 -3.44
CA ILE A 310 -1.77 0.93 -2.87
C ILE A 310 -1.06 0.19 -4.00
N GLU A 311 0.25 0.23 -3.97
CA GLU A 311 1.12 -0.58 -4.81
C GLU A 311 1.65 -1.78 -4.03
N ALA A 312 1.10 -2.96 -4.35
CA ALA A 312 1.57 -4.23 -3.84
C ALA A 312 2.50 -4.92 -4.86
N ASP A 313 3.29 -4.10 -5.54
CA ASP A 313 4.13 -4.50 -6.66
C ASP A 313 5.36 -5.28 -6.18
N GLY A 314 5.76 -6.27 -6.94
CA GLY A 314 6.87 -7.14 -6.55
C GLY A 314 6.59 -8.06 -5.36
N SER A 315 5.34 -8.14 -4.91
CA SER A 315 4.96 -9.02 -3.80
C SER A 315 5.38 -10.46 -4.05
N ALA A 316 6.04 -11.06 -3.06
CA ALA A 316 6.44 -12.46 -3.17
C ALA A 316 5.42 -13.39 -2.51
N ARG A 317 5.15 -13.24 -1.21
CA ARG A 317 4.19 -14.08 -0.52
C ARG A 317 3.70 -13.49 0.81
N ASN A 318 2.48 -13.90 1.20
CA ASN A 318 1.85 -13.52 2.46
C ASN A 318 1.78 -12.00 2.66
N VAL A 319 1.41 -11.29 1.59
CA VAL A 319 1.10 -9.86 1.63
C VAL A 319 -0.41 -9.72 1.73
N ARG A 320 -0.88 -8.92 2.68
CA ARG A 320 -2.31 -8.74 2.97
C ARG A 320 -2.69 -7.27 2.89
N VAL A 321 -3.51 -6.95 1.90
CA VAL A 321 -4.10 -5.63 1.69
C VAL A 321 -5.55 -5.72 2.11
N MET A 322 -5.89 -5.17 3.30
CA MET A 322 -7.17 -5.49 3.94
C MET A 322 -7.89 -4.25 4.45
N ARG A 323 -9.21 -4.17 4.18
CA ARG A 323 -10.05 -3.10 4.74
C ARG A 323 -9.48 -1.70 4.51
N ASN A 324 -8.91 -1.44 3.34
CA ASN A 324 -8.51 -0.10 2.95
C ASN A 324 -9.63 0.56 2.16
N ARG A 325 -9.73 1.88 2.29
CA ARG A 325 -10.64 2.71 1.51
C ARG A 325 -9.83 3.58 0.57
N CYS A 326 -10.09 3.45 -0.73
CA CYS A 326 -9.44 4.17 -1.81
C CYS A 326 -10.47 4.94 -2.62
N PHE A 327 -10.36 6.26 -2.64
CA PHE A 327 -11.25 7.14 -3.39
C PHE A 327 -10.44 8.07 -4.29
N ASN A 328 -11.01 8.43 -5.42
CA ASN A 328 -10.42 9.41 -6.34
C ASN A 328 -8.98 9.07 -6.76
N ALA A 329 -8.77 7.88 -7.30
CA ALA A 329 -7.49 7.46 -7.85
C ALA A 329 -7.55 7.43 -9.39
N VAL A 330 -6.59 8.08 -10.06
CA VAL A 330 -6.67 8.21 -11.53
C VAL A 330 -6.41 6.90 -12.23
N LEU A 331 -5.30 6.23 -11.97
CA LEU A 331 -4.90 5.03 -12.71
C LEU A 331 -5.27 3.71 -12.06
N GLY A 332 -5.74 3.71 -10.83
CA GLY A 332 -6.22 2.48 -10.22
C GLY A 332 -6.23 2.53 -8.71
N GLY A 333 -7.11 1.72 -8.12
CA GLY A 333 -7.16 1.62 -6.67
C GLY A 333 -5.98 0.86 -6.11
N MET A 334 -5.71 -0.33 -6.67
CA MET A 334 -4.72 -1.27 -6.13
C MET A 334 -3.96 -1.95 -7.25
N SER A 335 -2.63 -2.00 -7.13
CA SER A 335 -1.73 -2.54 -8.13
C SER A 335 -0.96 -3.75 -7.58
N PRO A 336 -1.27 -4.98 -8.01
CA PRO A 336 -0.42 -6.16 -7.81
C PRO A 336 0.36 -6.50 -9.10
N GLN A 337 1.42 -5.75 -9.41
CA GLN A 337 2.13 -5.90 -10.69
C GLN A 337 3.66 -5.79 -10.58
N PRO A 338 4.40 -6.91 -10.55
CA PRO A 338 3.90 -8.29 -10.53
C PRO A 338 3.68 -8.86 -9.13
N VAL A 339 3.11 -10.08 -9.10
CA VAL A 339 3.12 -10.94 -7.91
C VAL A 339 3.85 -12.24 -8.24
N PHE A 340 4.85 -12.58 -7.46
CA PHE A 340 5.76 -13.70 -7.71
C PHE A 340 5.35 -15.00 -7.00
N GLY A 341 4.18 -15.52 -7.31
CA GLY A 341 3.67 -16.79 -6.81
C GLY A 341 2.72 -16.67 -5.63
N GLY A 342 2.77 -15.61 -4.85
CA GLY A 342 1.85 -15.36 -3.75
C GLY A 342 1.95 -16.36 -2.58
N PRO A 343 0.94 -16.42 -1.72
CA PRO A 343 -0.33 -15.71 -1.83
C PRO A 343 -0.25 -14.21 -1.49
N VAL A 344 -0.97 -13.42 -2.27
CA VAL A 344 -1.25 -12.00 -1.98
C VAL A 344 -2.76 -11.85 -1.87
N TYR A 345 -3.21 -11.20 -0.80
CA TYR A 345 -4.62 -11.12 -0.47
C TYR A 345 -5.11 -9.67 -0.52
N PHE A 346 -6.18 -9.45 -1.28
CA PHE A 346 -6.97 -8.23 -1.24
C PHE A 346 -8.31 -8.56 -0.60
N ILE A 347 -8.51 -8.10 0.65
CA ILE A 347 -9.64 -8.51 1.48
C ILE A 347 -10.44 -7.30 1.98
N ARG A 348 -11.75 -7.25 1.67
CA ARG A 348 -12.65 -6.21 2.18
C ARG A 348 -12.18 -4.78 1.90
N ASN A 349 -11.48 -4.56 0.79
CA ASN A 349 -11.12 -3.23 0.35
C ASN A 349 -12.27 -2.57 -0.40
N VAL A 350 -12.28 -1.26 -0.37
CA VAL A 350 -13.24 -0.41 -1.08
C VAL A 350 -12.52 0.49 -2.05
N VAL A 351 -12.92 0.50 -3.31
CA VAL A 351 -12.44 1.44 -4.32
C VAL A 351 -13.63 2.12 -4.98
N TYR A 352 -13.62 3.45 -4.99
CA TYR A 352 -14.65 4.27 -5.60
C TYR A 352 -14.05 5.47 -6.34
N ASN A 353 -14.63 5.80 -7.48
CA ASN A 353 -14.19 6.92 -8.33
C ASN A 353 -12.72 6.78 -8.77
N GLY A 354 -12.36 5.60 -9.28
CA GLY A 354 -11.07 5.34 -9.93
C GLY A 354 -11.24 5.35 -11.45
N TRP A 355 -10.66 6.34 -12.15
CA TRP A 355 -10.90 6.51 -13.59
C TRP A 355 -10.49 5.29 -14.42
N TRP A 356 -9.33 4.70 -14.16
CA TRP A 356 -8.86 3.53 -14.89
C TRP A 356 -9.57 2.23 -14.45
N GLY A 357 -9.96 2.15 -13.18
CA GLY A 357 -10.58 0.98 -12.57
C GLY A 357 -10.04 0.66 -11.17
N PRO A 358 -10.62 -0.34 -10.50
CA PRO A 358 -10.27 -0.64 -9.11
C PRO A 358 -8.94 -1.37 -8.94
N VAL A 359 -8.46 -2.06 -9.97
CA VAL A 359 -7.23 -2.84 -9.94
C VAL A 359 -6.42 -2.62 -11.21
N LYS A 360 -5.09 -2.66 -11.07
CA LYS A 360 -4.13 -2.55 -12.15
C LYS A 360 -3.20 -3.77 -12.07
N ILE A 361 -3.43 -4.77 -12.92
CA ILE A 361 -2.71 -6.04 -12.90
C ILE A 361 -1.84 -6.14 -14.14
N HIS A 362 -0.54 -6.30 -13.93
CA HIS A 362 0.47 -6.41 -14.98
C HIS A 362 1.56 -7.41 -14.57
N GLY A 363 2.55 -7.65 -15.44
CA GLY A 363 3.76 -8.41 -15.09
C GLY A 363 3.53 -9.91 -14.87
N GLU A 364 2.52 -10.51 -15.54
CA GLU A 364 2.25 -11.95 -15.46
C GLU A 364 2.08 -12.49 -14.02
N SER A 365 1.42 -11.70 -13.19
CA SER A 365 1.22 -11.97 -11.76
C SER A 365 0.63 -13.34 -11.46
N SER A 366 1.04 -13.95 -10.37
CA SER A 366 0.56 -15.27 -9.93
C SER A 366 0.30 -15.33 -8.43
N GLY A 367 -0.81 -15.98 -8.03
CA GLY A 367 -1.11 -16.22 -6.61
C GLY A 367 -1.87 -15.09 -5.92
N ILE A 368 -2.86 -14.51 -6.58
CA ILE A 368 -3.65 -13.38 -6.07
C ILE A 368 -5.04 -13.83 -5.64
N PHE A 369 -5.48 -13.34 -4.48
CA PHE A 369 -6.80 -13.60 -3.92
C PHE A 369 -7.57 -12.30 -3.70
N TYR A 370 -8.70 -12.14 -4.37
CA TYR A 370 -9.64 -11.03 -4.19
C TYR A 370 -10.88 -11.53 -3.45
N LEU A 371 -11.02 -11.15 -2.19
CA LEU A 371 -12.03 -11.69 -1.29
C LEU A 371 -12.85 -10.57 -0.64
N ASN A 372 -14.17 -10.59 -0.84
CA ASN A 372 -15.08 -9.63 -0.21
C ASN A 372 -14.73 -8.15 -0.49
N ASN A 373 -14.24 -7.78 -1.67
CA ASN A 373 -13.98 -6.37 -1.98
C ASN A 373 -15.21 -5.71 -2.61
N THR A 374 -15.33 -4.40 -2.43
CA THR A 374 -16.27 -3.56 -3.16
C THR A 374 -15.51 -2.68 -4.14
N TYR A 375 -15.59 -3.01 -5.40
CA TYR A 375 -14.90 -2.37 -6.51
C TYR A 375 -15.88 -1.68 -7.44
N ILE A 376 -15.90 -0.36 -7.38
CA ILE A 376 -16.63 0.46 -8.34
C ILE A 376 -15.68 0.73 -9.51
N GLY A 377 -15.97 0.06 -10.61
CA GLY A 377 -15.15 0.05 -11.82
C GLY A 377 -15.04 -1.33 -12.44
N GLU A 378 -14.53 -1.36 -13.64
CA GLU A 378 -14.33 -2.57 -14.44
C GLU A 378 -13.08 -3.32 -13.94
N PHE A 379 -13.25 -4.60 -13.65
CA PHE A 379 -12.14 -5.48 -13.29
C PHE A 379 -11.45 -5.98 -14.56
N LYS A 380 -10.26 -5.48 -14.80
CA LYS A 380 -9.47 -5.85 -15.97
C LYS A 380 -8.00 -6.03 -15.59
N GLN A 381 -7.26 -6.64 -16.48
CA GLN A 381 -5.83 -6.82 -16.38
C GLN A 381 -5.15 -6.46 -17.69
N LEU A 382 -3.89 -6.07 -17.62
CA LEU A 382 -3.11 -5.68 -18.79
C LEU A 382 -2.34 -6.85 -19.39
N GLN A 383 -2.03 -7.86 -18.58
CA GLN A 383 -1.36 -9.09 -19.00
C GLN A 383 -1.98 -10.32 -18.35
N PRO A 384 -1.86 -11.50 -18.97
CA PRO A 384 -2.35 -12.73 -18.40
C PRO A 384 -1.73 -13.03 -17.03
N VAL A 385 -2.53 -13.62 -16.16
CA VAL A 385 -2.14 -14.04 -14.81
C VAL A 385 -2.16 -15.55 -14.67
N SER A 386 -1.77 -16.06 -13.51
CA SER A 386 -2.03 -17.44 -13.13
C SER A 386 -2.43 -17.51 -11.66
N ASN A 387 -3.19 -18.55 -11.30
CA ASN A 387 -3.56 -18.80 -9.91
C ASN A 387 -4.20 -17.58 -9.21
N MET A 388 -5.19 -16.99 -9.87
CA MET A 388 -5.98 -15.86 -9.35
C MET A 388 -7.36 -16.33 -8.91
N HIS A 389 -7.80 -15.90 -7.74
CA HIS A 389 -9.07 -16.35 -7.16
C HIS A 389 -9.92 -15.18 -6.69
N LEU A 390 -11.20 -15.16 -7.13
CA LEU A 390 -12.15 -14.12 -6.76
C LEU A 390 -13.36 -14.73 -6.06
N ARG A 391 -13.72 -14.24 -4.87
CA ARG A 391 -14.89 -14.68 -4.09
C ARG A 391 -15.55 -13.52 -3.36
N ASN A 392 -16.87 -13.52 -3.36
CA ASN A 392 -17.70 -12.59 -2.60
C ASN A 392 -17.48 -11.10 -2.93
N ASN A 393 -16.92 -10.76 -4.10
CA ASN A 393 -16.71 -9.37 -4.44
C ASN A 393 -17.96 -8.73 -5.04
N LEU A 394 -18.08 -7.41 -4.88
CA LEU A 394 -18.95 -6.56 -5.69
C LEU A 394 -18.10 -5.82 -6.72
N ILE A 395 -18.38 -6.03 -8.01
CA ILE A 395 -17.66 -5.42 -9.14
C ILE A 395 -18.70 -4.73 -10.02
N LEU A 396 -18.78 -3.41 -9.89
CA LEU A 396 -19.80 -2.61 -10.57
C LEU A 396 -19.15 -1.72 -11.63
N GLY A 397 -19.45 -2.00 -12.89
CA GLY A 397 -18.98 -1.19 -14.01
C GLY A 397 -19.42 0.27 -13.90
N GLN A 398 -18.53 1.17 -14.25
CA GLN A 398 -18.68 2.62 -14.14
C GLN A 398 -18.78 3.32 -15.51
N GLU A 399 -19.10 2.57 -16.56
CA GLU A 399 -19.27 3.03 -17.95
C GLU A 399 -17.97 3.49 -18.66
N THR A 400 -16.79 3.20 -18.10
CA THR A 400 -15.51 3.61 -18.71
C THR A 400 -14.95 2.57 -19.68
N GLN A 401 -15.38 1.32 -19.59
CA GLN A 401 -14.90 0.22 -20.42
C GLN A 401 -16.05 -0.67 -20.90
N PRO A 402 -15.91 -1.37 -22.04
CA PRO A 402 -16.99 -2.22 -22.54
C PRO A 402 -17.24 -3.48 -21.69
N ARG A 403 -16.24 -3.97 -20.96
CA ARG A 403 -16.32 -5.20 -20.16
C ARG A 403 -16.23 -4.88 -18.69
N VAL A 404 -17.19 -5.36 -17.90
CA VAL A 404 -17.14 -5.23 -16.43
C VAL A 404 -16.15 -6.22 -15.82
N PHE A 405 -16.03 -7.40 -16.42
CA PHE A 405 -15.17 -8.46 -15.91
C PHE A 405 -14.44 -9.18 -17.04
N ALA A 406 -13.14 -9.09 -17.04
CA ALA A 406 -12.30 -9.76 -18.04
C ALA A 406 -11.07 -10.38 -17.36
N VAL A 407 -10.87 -11.67 -17.56
CA VAL A 407 -9.74 -12.43 -17.03
C VAL A 407 -9.01 -13.12 -18.17
N ASP A 408 -7.71 -12.85 -18.26
CA ASP A 408 -6.77 -13.60 -19.08
C ASP A 408 -5.88 -14.42 -18.15
N THR A 409 -5.89 -15.73 -18.28
CA THR A 409 -5.14 -16.61 -17.39
C THR A 409 -4.34 -17.66 -18.15
N PHE A 410 -3.08 -17.83 -17.76
CA PHE A 410 -2.21 -18.86 -18.34
C PHE A 410 -2.57 -20.28 -17.95
N THR A 411 -3.40 -20.45 -16.92
CA THR A 411 -3.73 -21.77 -16.38
C THR A 411 -5.21 -21.86 -16.06
N ASN A 412 -5.75 -23.06 -16.02
CA ASN A 412 -7.12 -23.32 -15.57
C ASN A 412 -7.22 -23.41 -14.03
N TYR A 413 -6.19 -23.01 -13.29
CA TYR A 413 -6.20 -22.96 -11.82
C TYR A 413 -6.84 -21.68 -11.26
N SER A 414 -6.93 -20.62 -12.05
CA SER A 414 -7.67 -19.41 -11.67
C SER A 414 -9.16 -19.70 -11.51
N SER A 415 -9.83 -19.04 -10.59
CA SER A 415 -11.26 -19.28 -10.37
C SER A 415 -12.01 -18.06 -9.87
N SER A 416 -13.27 -17.94 -10.27
CA SER A 416 -14.19 -16.89 -9.86
C SER A 416 -15.55 -17.49 -9.51
N ASP A 417 -16.14 -17.11 -8.36
CA ASP A 417 -17.51 -17.50 -8.00
C ASP A 417 -18.05 -16.66 -6.83
N TYR A 418 -19.35 -16.66 -6.63
CA TYR A 418 -20.03 -15.89 -5.59
C TYR A 418 -19.74 -14.38 -5.64
N ASN A 419 -19.68 -13.78 -6.81
CA ASN A 419 -19.48 -12.35 -6.99
C ASN A 419 -20.78 -11.65 -7.43
N GLY A 420 -20.85 -10.35 -7.20
CA GLY A 420 -21.90 -9.49 -7.75
C GLY A 420 -21.35 -8.62 -8.86
N PHE A 421 -21.96 -8.66 -10.02
CA PHE A 421 -21.52 -7.91 -11.19
C PHE A 421 -22.59 -6.94 -11.68
N ARG A 422 -22.19 -5.71 -11.98
CA ARG A 422 -23.01 -4.75 -12.72
C ARG A 422 -22.36 -4.46 -14.07
N PRO A 423 -22.87 -5.08 -15.17
CA PRO A 423 -22.39 -4.78 -16.52
C PRO A 423 -22.67 -3.33 -16.94
N ASN A 424 -21.79 -2.76 -17.77
CA ASN A 424 -22.00 -1.47 -18.38
C ASN A 424 -23.12 -1.52 -19.42
N ARG A 425 -23.90 -0.45 -19.55
CA ARG A 425 -25.04 -0.37 -20.47
C ARG A 425 -24.62 -0.47 -21.94
N SER A 426 -23.45 0.07 -22.26
CA SER A 426 -22.89 0.05 -23.62
C SER A 426 -22.17 -1.24 -23.97
N GLY A 427 -21.90 -2.13 -22.99
CA GLY A 427 -21.15 -3.35 -23.19
C GLY A 427 -21.96 -4.47 -23.82
N ARG A 428 -21.62 -4.88 -25.05
CA ARG A 428 -22.27 -6.02 -25.72
C ARG A 428 -21.83 -7.37 -25.18
N GLU A 429 -20.56 -7.48 -24.74
CA GLU A 429 -19.95 -8.68 -24.20
C GLU A 429 -19.22 -8.34 -22.89
N PRO A 430 -19.97 -8.10 -21.81
CA PRO A 430 -19.44 -7.61 -20.56
C PRO A 430 -18.54 -8.59 -19.80
N PHE A 431 -18.55 -9.89 -20.17
CA PHE A 431 -17.76 -10.92 -19.52
C PHE A 431 -16.76 -11.56 -20.47
N ALA A 432 -15.54 -11.78 -20.02
CA ALA A 432 -14.53 -12.53 -20.76
C ALA A 432 -13.70 -13.43 -19.83
N TRP A 433 -13.36 -14.62 -20.34
CA TRP A 433 -12.46 -15.54 -19.65
C TRP A 433 -11.59 -16.24 -20.70
N ASN A 434 -10.38 -15.74 -20.85
CA ASN A 434 -9.42 -16.24 -21.81
C ASN A 434 -8.41 -17.14 -21.08
N SER A 435 -8.30 -18.37 -21.51
CA SER A 435 -7.41 -19.36 -20.92
C SER A 435 -6.91 -20.32 -22.00
N PRO A 436 -5.92 -21.17 -21.75
CA PRO A 436 -5.62 -22.30 -22.61
C PRO A 436 -6.86 -23.17 -22.83
N PRO A 437 -6.91 -23.99 -23.87
CA PRO A 437 -7.94 -25.02 -24.03
C PRO A 437 -8.06 -25.84 -22.73
N PHE A 438 -9.28 -26.07 -22.25
CA PHE A 438 -9.49 -26.75 -20.97
C PHE A 438 -8.91 -28.16 -20.92
N GLU A 439 -8.96 -28.84 -22.03
CA GLU A 439 -8.40 -30.18 -22.23
C GLU A 439 -6.86 -30.20 -22.30
N GLU A 440 -6.23 -29.09 -22.67
CA GLU A 440 -4.79 -29.00 -22.90
C GLU A 440 -4.00 -28.41 -21.72
N MET A 441 -4.64 -28.18 -20.62
CA MET A 441 -4.02 -27.50 -19.45
C MET A 441 -2.66 -28.10 -19.04
N ARG A 442 -2.51 -29.42 -19.06
CA ARG A 442 -1.26 -30.09 -18.70
C ARG A 442 -0.15 -29.83 -19.70
N ASN A 443 -0.49 -29.88 -20.99
CA ASN A 443 0.47 -29.65 -22.06
C ASN A 443 0.94 -28.20 -22.06
N TYR A 444 0.03 -27.27 -21.82
CA TYR A 444 0.34 -25.86 -21.71
C TYR A 444 1.34 -25.56 -20.58
N TYR A 445 1.14 -26.09 -19.40
CA TYR A 445 2.04 -25.90 -18.27
C TYR A 445 3.46 -26.43 -18.55
N HIS A 446 3.57 -27.57 -19.24
CA HIS A 446 4.84 -28.12 -19.65
C HIS A 446 5.49 -27.35 -20.81
N ALA A 447 4.70 -26.89 -21.76
CA ALA A 447 5.18 -26.12 -22.90
C ALA A 447 5.81 -24.78 -22.48
N ARG A 448 5.24 -24.13 -21.46
CA ARG A 448 5.80 -22.87 -20.95
C ARG A 448 7.20 -22.97 -20.34
N LYS A 449 7.62 -24.17 -19.98
CA LYS A 449 9.00 -24.41 -19.52
C LYS A 449 10.01 -24.56 -20.66
N ALA A 450 9.53 -24.60 -21.90
CA ALA A 450 10.42 -24.70 -23.06
C ALA A 450 11.09 -23.34 -23.31
N PRO A 451 12.42 -23.32 -23.47
CA PRO A 451 13.18 -22.07 -23.70
C PRO A 451 12.69 -21.27 -24.91
N GLU A 452 12.17 -21.94 -25.92
CA GLU A 452 11.65 -21.33 -27.15
C GLU A 452 10.36 -20.54 -26.94
N LEU A 453 9.70 -20.69 -25.79
CA LEU A 453 8.46 -19.98 -25.44
C LEU A 453 8.70 -18.78 -24.50
N THR A 454 9.96 -18.56 -24.10
CA THR A 454 10.30 -17.39 -23.30
C THR A 454 10.04 -16.11 -24.11
N GLY A 455 9.12 -15.26 -23.60
CA GLY A 455 8.71 -14.01 -24.25
C GLY A 455 7.55 -14.14 -25.23
N GLN A 456 6.99 -15.32 -25.45
CA GLN A 456 5.75 -15.47 -26.19
C GLN A 456 4.55 -15.48 -25.24
N THR A 457 3.53 -14.69 -25.60
CA THR A 457 2.21 -14.80 -24.96
C THR A 457 1.65 -16.19 -25.19
N ALA A 458 1.20 -16.84 -24.16
CA ALA A 458 0.54 -18.11 -24.26
C ALA A 458 -0.66 -18.04 -25.22
N PRO A 459 -0.89 -19.08 -26.02
CA PRO A 459 -2.08 -19.12 -26.85
C PRO A 459 -3.33 -19.26 -25.98
N LEU A 460 -4.00 -18.15 -25.75
CA LEU A 460 -5.26 -18.12 -25.02
C LEU A 460 -6.43 -18.23 -26.01
N VAL A 461 -7.35 -19.13 -25.70
CA VAL A 461 -8.63 -19.15 -26.40
C VAL A 461 -9.46 -17.96 -25.92
N GLN A 462 -9.77 -17.07 -26.84
CA GLN A 462 -10.59 -15.89 -26.55
C GLN A 462 -12.05 -16.28 -26.38
N ARG A 463 -12.63 -15.89 -25.26
CA ARG A 463 -14.04 -16.20 -24.92
C ARG A 463 -14.70 -14.96 -24.33
N SER A 464 -15.69 -14.44 -25.03
CA SER A 464 -16.50 -13.30 -24.59
C SER A 464 -17.98 -13.68 -24.60
N PHE A 465 -18.73 -13.09 -23.68
CA PHE A 465 -20.13 -13.48 -23.45
C PHE A 465 -21.01 -12.26 -23.20
N ALA A 466 -22.21 -12.30 -23.77
CA ALA A 466 -23.20 -11.26 -23.61
C ALA A 466 -23.89 -11.29 -22.24
N THR A 467 -23.99 -12.47 -21.63
CA THR A 467 -24.67 -12.62 -20.34
C THR A 467 -23.85 -13.41 -19.33
N LEU A 468 -24.10 -13.16 -18.04
CA LEU A 468 -23.50 -13.93 -16.95
C LEU A 468 -23.84 -15.43 -17.04
N ALA A 469 -25.05 -15.75 -17.48
CA ALA A 469 -25.49 -17.15 -17.61
C ALA A 469 -24.72 -17.90 -18.71
N GLU A 470 -24.51 -17.30 -19.88
CA GLU A 470 -23.68 -17.86 -20.95
C GLU A 470 -22.22 -18.02 -20.50
N TYR A 471 -21.67 -17.00 -19.85
CA TYR A 471 -20.34 -17.01 -19.30
C TYR A 471 -20.17 -18.16 -18.30
N ALA A 472 -21.04 -18.26 -17.30
CA ALA A 472 -20.97 -19.29 -16.27
C ALA A 472 -21.14 -20.72 -16.87
N LYS A 473 -22.05 -20.89 -17.84
CA LYS A 473 -22.26 -22.17 -18.51
C LYS A 473 -21.03 -22.61 -19.30
N ALA A 474 -20.41 -21.69 -20.03
CA ALA A 474 -19.31 -22.00 -20.93
C ALA A 474 -17.99 -22.23 -20.20
N THR A 475 -17.73 -21.45 -19.13
CA THR A 475 -16.43 -21.44 -18.42
C THR A 475 -16.42 -22.26 -17.13
N GLY A 476 -17.59 -22.53 -16.56
CA GLY A 476 -17.73 -23.13 -15.24
C GLY A 476 -17.43 -22.16 -14.09
N GLN A 477 -17.10 -20.90 -14.39
CA GLN A 477 -16.87 -19.85 -13.41
C GLN A 477 -18.19 -19.16 -13.04
N ASP A 478 -18.22 -18.47 -11.90
CA ASP A 478 -19.31 -17.58 -11.47
C ASP A 478 -20.72 -18.19 -11.51
N ARG A 479 -20.84 -19.50 -11.23
CA ARG A 479 -22.11 -20.21 -11.23
C ARG A 479 -23.09 -19.75 -10.16
N HIS A 480 -22.55 -19.22 -9.05
CA HIS A 480 -23.34 -18.70 -7.92
C HIS A 480 -23.28 -17.17 -7.86
N SER A 481 -22.64 -16.54 -8.82
CA SER A 481 -22.55 -15.09 -8.92
C SER A 481 -23.86 -14.47 -9.40
N ARG A 482 -24.05 -13.18 -9.15
CA ARG A 482 -25.31 -12.47 -9.38
C ARG A 482 -25.10 -11.19 -10.15
N LEU A 483 -26.15 -10.76 -10.86
CA LEU A 483 -26.24 -9.41 -11.36
C LEU A 483 -26.74 -8.50 -10.22
N VAL A 484 -26.11 -7.35 -10.09
CA VAL A 484 -26.43 -6.30 -9.13
C VAL A 484 -26.48 -4.94 -9.84
N ASP A 485 -26.96 -3.91 -9.17
CA ASP A 485 -26.81 -2.52 -9.62
C ASP A 485 -26.43 -1.64 -8.41
N TYR A 486 -26.23 -0.36 -8.62
CA TYR A 486 -25.88 0.63 -7.58
C TYR A 486 -26.94 0.73 -6.47
N ASP A 487 -28.16 0.29 -6.72
CA ASP A 487 -29.25 0.23 -5.75
C ASP A 487 -29.01 -0.76 -4.58
N VAL A 488 -27.98 -1.62 -4.68
CA VAL A 488 -27.55 -2.47 -3.56
C VAL A 488 -26.97 -1.67 -2.41
N PHE A 489 -26.51 -0.44 -2.66
CA PHE A 489 -25.93 0.45 -1.65
C PHE A 489 -26.94 1.44 -1.07
N VAL A 490 -26.63 1.96 0.10
CA VAL A 490 -27.42 3.04 0.74
C VAL A 490 -27.33 4.31 -0.10
N ASN A 491 -26.13 4.74 -0.49
CA ASN A 491 -25.90 5.90 -1.34
C ASN A 491 -24.56 5.81 -2.09
N ALA A 492 -24.60 5.27 -3.29
CA ALA A 492 -23.43 5.20 -4.17
C ALA A 492 -23.88 5.52 -5.60
N PRO A 493 -23.84 6.77 -6.04
CA PRO A 493 -24.13 7.10 -7.43
C PRO A 493 -23.08 6.52 -8.37
N LEU A 494 -23.45 6.35 -9.63
CA LEU A 494 -22.49 6.04 -10.70
C LEU A 494 -21.47 7.18 -10.78
N PRO A 495 -20.15 6.89 -10.73
CA PRO A 495 -19.14 7.93 -10.92
C PRO A 495 -19.31 8.64 -12.26
N ASP A 496 -19.14 9.96 -12.24
CA ASP A 496 -19.22 10.80 -13.44
C ASP A 496 -17.82 11.24 -13.86
N PHE A 497 -17.33 10.71 -14.98
CA PHE A 497 -16.04 11.05 -15.55
C PHE A 497 -16.14 12.05 -16.71
N SER A 498 -17.28 12.67 -16.93
CA SER A 498 -17.44 13.78 -17.88
C SER A 498 -16.68 15.03 -17.43
N ASP A 499 -16.54 15.20 -16.13
CA ASP A 499 -15.68 16.19 -15.49
C ASP A 499 -14.60 15.51 -14.65
N VAL A 500 -13.43 15.31 -15.24
CA VAL A 500 -12.26 14.69 -14.59
C VAL A 500 -11.65 15.56 -13.48
N THR A 501 -12.14 16.78 -13.30
CA THR A 501 -11.73 17.63 -12.18
C THR A 501 -12.55 17.37 -10.91
N HIS A 502 -13.61 16.57 -11.02
CA HIS A 502 -14.52 16.33 -9.89
C HIS A 502 -13.95 15.33 -8.89
N VAL A 503 -13.51 15.86 -7.76
CA VAL A 503 -13.15 15.05 -6.59
C VAL A 503 -14.39 14.76 -5.77
N VAL A 504 -14.76 13.50 -5.67
CA VAL A 504 -15.94 13.06 -4.90
C VAL A 504 -15.62 13.12 -3.40
N PRO A 505 -16.38 13.88 -2.59
CA PRO A 505 -16.22 13.87 -1.15
C PRO A 505 -16.54 12.48 -0.58
N VAL A 506 -15.62 11.91 0.19
CA VAL A 506 -15.74 10.55 0.73
C VAL A 506 -16.99 10.39 1.59
N GLU A 507 -17.32 11.41 2.37
CA GLU A 507 -18.49 11.47 3.25
C GLU A 507 -19.83 11.51 2.51
N SER A 508 -19.82 11.84 1.21
CA SER A 508 -21.03 11.83 0.37
C SER A 508 -21.43 10.43 -0.10
N ILE A 509 -20.56 9.43 0.10
CA ILE A 509 -20.74 8.07 -0.42
C ILE A 509 -20.97 7.08 0.73
N ASP A 510 -22.00 6.30 0.62
CA ASP A 510 -22.32 5.25 1.59
C ASP A 510 -22.49 3.89 0.88
N LEU A 511 -21.43 3.11 0.89
CA LEU A 511 -21.35 1.80 0.28
C LEU A 511 -21.82 0.66 1.20
N ARG A 512 -22.46 0.97 2.33
CA ARG A 512 -23.17 -0.06 3.12
C ARG A 512 -24.30 -0.65 2.30
N LEU A 513 -24.53 -1.94 2.48
CA LEU A 513 -25.65 -2.60 1.80
C LEU A 513 -27.00 -2.06 2.29
N ARG A 514 -27.89 -1.79 1.34
CA ARG A 514 -29.28 -1.41 1.63
C ARG A 514 -30.07 -2.61 2.12
N LYS A 515 -30.98 -2.40 3.04
CA LYS A 515 -31.90 -3.43 3.53
C LYS A 515 -32.64 -4.09 2.35
N GLY A 516 -32.61 -5.42 2.30
CA GLY A 516 -33.25 -6.20 1.23
C GLY A 516 -32.43 -6.27 -0.07
N SER A 517 -31.21 -5.77 -0.07
CA SER A 517 -30.29 -5.91 -1.20
C SER A 517 -30.06 -7.38 -1.57
N VAL A 518 -29.96 -7.65 -2.85
CA VAL A 518 -29.64 -9.00 -3.37
C VAL A 518 -28.21 -9.45 -3.03
N ALA A 519 -27.36 -8.54 -2.57
CA ALA A 519 -26.00 -8.82 -2.11
C ALA A 519 -25.95 -9.41 -0.69
N ILE A 520 -27.03 -9.26 0.09
CA ILE A 520 -27.12 -9.80 1.46
C ILE A 520 -27.28 -11.32 1.42
N ASP A 521 -26.57 -12.04 2.30
CA ASP A 521 -26.57 -13.51 2.40
C ASP A 521 -26.25 -14.22 1.07
N ALA A 522 -25.47 -13.59 0.20
CA ALA A 522 -25.22 -14.07 -1.15
C ALA A 522 -23.80 -14.63 -1.40
N GLY A 523 -22.96 -14.53 -0.41
CA GLY A 523 -21.58 -15.01 -0.47
C GLY A 523 -21.42 -16.45 0.03
N VAL A 524 -20.18 -16.92 0.00
CA VAL A 524 -19.75 -18.20 0.56
C VAL A 524 -18.83 -17.98 1.77
N ALA A 525 -18.95 -18.84 2.78
CA ALA A 525 -18.09 -18.78 3.95
C ALA A 525 -16.62 -19.08 3.60
N ILE A 526 -15.73 -18.20 4.00
CA ILE A 526 -14.28 -18.29 3.81
C ILE A 526 -13.61 -18.14 5.17
N SER A 527 -12.99 -19.20 5.66
CA SER A 527 -12.33 -19.21 6.96
C SER A 527 -11.31 -18.08 7.09
N ASN A 528 -11.29 -17.40 8.22
CA ASN A 528 -10.45 -16.24 8.54
C ASN A 528 -10.75 -14.97 7.73
N VAL A 529 -11.72 -14.98 6.82
CA VAL A 529 -12.13 -13.81 6.02
C VAL A 529 -13.54 -13.38 6.37
N THR A 530 -14.47 -14.34 6.41
CA THR A 530 -15.89 -14.08 6.66
C THR A 530 -16.35 -14.55 8.03
N ASP A 531 -15.46 -15.00 8.90
CA ASP A 531 -15.80 -15.44 10.24
C ASP A 531 -16.57 -14.33 10.98
N GLY A 532 -17.68 -14.72 11.61
CA GLY A 532 -18.54 -13.76 12.30
C GLY A 532 -19.50 -12.97 11.39
N PHE A 533 -19.76 -13.45 10.17
CA PHE A 533 -20.81 -12.89 9.32
C PHE A 533 -22.18 -12.92 10.02
N LEU A 534 -23.04 -12.00 9.67
CA LEU A 534 -24.40 -11.89 10.17
C LEU A 534 -25.38 -12.50 9.15
N GLY A 535 -26.47 -13.11 9.65
CA GLY A 535 -27.47 -13.68 8.74
C GLY A 535 -27.25 -15.14 8.40
N LYS A 536 -27.59 -15.57 7.18
CA LYS A 536 -27.57 -16.98 6.74
C LYS A 536 -26.27 -17.35 6.02
N ALA A 537 -25.64 -16.39 5.40
CA ALA A 537 -24.38 -16.51 4.68
C ALA A 537 -23.65 -15.15 4.69
N PRO A 538 -22.35 -15.11 4.39
CA PRO A 538 -21.65 -13.84 4.22
C PRO A 538 -22.28 -13.00 3.11
N ASP A 539 -22.18 -11.69 3.26
CA ASP A 539 -22.60 -10.77 2.22
C ASP A 539 -21.54 -10.63 1.11
N LEU A 540 -21.97 -10.14 -0.05
CA LEU A 540 -21.06 -9.73 -1.10
C LEU A 540 -20.49 -8.33 -0.79
N GLY A 541 -19.21 -8.15 -1.13
CA GLY A 541 -18.52 -6.88 -0.96
C GLY A 541 -17.81 -6.74 0.38
N ALA A 542 -17.35 -5.51 0.64
CA ALA A 542 -16.48 -5.20 1.77
C ALA A 542 -17.22 -5.13 3.11
N TYR A 543 -18.49 -4.77 3.08
CA TYR A 543 -19.29 -4.50 4.28
C TYR A 543 -20.38 -5.55 4.47
N GLU A 544 -20.46 -6.04 5.69
CA GLU A 544 -21.51 -6.94 6.15
C GLU A 544 -22.73 -6.13 6.60
N TYR A 545 -23.92 -6.47 6.12
CA TYR A 545 -25.16 -5.80 6.51
C TYR A 545 -25.43 -5.93 8.01
N GLY A 546 -25.67 -4.81 8.67
CA GLY A 546 -25.91 -4.78 10.12
C GLY A 546 -24.66 -4.77 10.98
N ALA A 547 -23.47 -4.98 10.40
CA ALA A 547 -22.21 -4.84 11.13
C ALA A 547 -21.74 -3.37 11.17
N PRO A 548 -20.99 -2.96 12.20
CA PRO A 548 -20.37 -1.64 12.22
C PRO A 548 -19.36 -1.49 11.10
N LEU A 549 -19.24 -0.26 10.55
CA LEU A 549 -18.23 0.05 9.56
C LEU A 549 -16.81 -0.09 10.17
N PRO A 550 -15.83 -0.55 9.39
CA PRO A 550 -14.44 -0.46 9.79
C PRO A 550 -14.03 1.00 10.04
N HIS A 551 -13.14 1.21 10.99
CA HIS A 551 -12.48 2.49 11.14
C HIS A 551 -11.39 2.63 10.07
N TYR A 552 -11.39 3.74 9.35
CA TYR A 552 -10.39 4.09 8.34
C TYR A 552 -9.62 5.35 8.77
N GLY A 553 -8.32 5.34 8.55
CA GLY A 553 -7.47 6.47 8.95
C GLY A 553 -7.08 6.45 10.43
N PRO A 554 -6.44 7.51 10.94
CA PRO A 554 -5.90 7.58 12.30
C PRO A 554 -6.94 7.36 13.39
N ARG A 555 -6.57 6.62 14.44
CA ARG A 555 -7.41 6.27 15.60
C ARG A 555 -7.29 7.29 16.73
#